data_b2d7263314d498b9e66098e8ba255c1a
#
_entry.id   b2d7263314d498b9e66098e8ba255c1a
#
_cell.length_a   1.000
_cell.length_b   1.000
_cell.length_c   1.000
_cell.angle_alpha   90.00
_cell.angle_beta   90.00
_cell.angle_gamma   90.00
#
_symmetry.space_group_name_H-M   'P 1'
#
loop_
_entity.id
_entity.type
_entity.pdbx_description
1 polymer ?
#
loop_
_entity_poly.entity_id
_entity_poly.type
_entity_poly.pdbx_seq_one_letter_code
_entity_poly.pdbx_strand_id
1 'polypeptide(L)'
;MFYLAGPCDTEHRTFMTQIAKYLREKGAEIYCPWELKIENAWDYNQEDWARLVFDKDVAAINACEAVIMISEGRKSTAGVNWENGYAYALGKPVHIIQITEEPTSLMTYCGCTSFINIPKGQGNLTSALRWILEHPTEENHNRCRTVLT
;
A
#
# COMPACT_ATOMS: atom_id res chain seq x y z
N MET A 1 2.37 -11.49 7.77
CA MET A 1 1.58 -11.02 6.61
C MET A 1 1.75 -9.51 6.44
N PHE A 2 1.97 -9.05 5.21
CA PHE A 2 1.96 -7.63 4.85
C PHE A 2 0.66 -7.26 4.14
N TYR A 3 0.18 -6.05 4.36
CA TYR A 3 -0.94 -5.47 3.63
C TYR A 3 -0.41 -4.63 2.47
N LEU A 4 -0.78 -4.96 1.24
CA LEU A 4 -0.32 -4.23 0.05
C LEU A 4 -1.40 -3.26 -0.41
N ALA A 5 -1.19 -1.98 -0.16
CA ALA A 5 -2.06 -0.88 -0.57
C ALA A 5 -1.54 -0.23 -1.86
N GLY A 6 -2.43 0.26 -2.68
CA GLY A 6 -2.03 0.97 -3.90
C GLY A 6 -3.19 1.13 -4.89
N PRO A 7 -2.90 1.61 -6.11
CA PRO A 7 -3.91 1.77 -7.12
C PRO A 7 -4.52 0.43 -7.54
N CYS A 8 -5.84 0.32 -7.43
CA CYS A 8 -6.59 -0.91 -7.69
C CYS A 8 -7.44 -0.85 -8.96
N ASP A 9 -7.35 0.23 -9.73
CA ASP A 9 -8.04 0.36 -11.01
C ASP A 9 -7.52 -0.62 -12.06
N THR A 10 -8.27 -0.75 -13.15
CA THR A 10 -7.96 -1.72 -14.22
C THR A 10 -6.59 -1.47 -14.87
N GLU A 11 -6.19 -0.19 -14.98
CA GLU A 11 -4.92 0.19 -15.61
C GLU A 11 -3.71 -0.28 -14.79
N HIS A 12 -3.79 -0.18 -13.45
CA HIS A 12 -2.69 -0.54 -12.56
C HIS A 12 -2.73 -1.99 -12.06
N ARG A 13 -3.80 -2.73 -12.32
CA ARG A 13 -3.98 -4.07 -11.75
C ARG A 13 -2.86 -5.03 -12.11
N THR A 14 -2.40 -5.05 -13.35
CA THR A 14 -1.31 -5.92 -13.78
C THR A 14 -0.02 -5.58 -13.04
N PHE A 15 0.29 -4.30 -12.91
CA PHE A 15 1.47 -3.82 -12.17
C PHE A 15 1.43 -4.22 -10.70
N MET A 16 0.31 -3.98 -10.02
CA MET A 16 0.13 -4.34 -8.61
C MET A 16 0.18 -5.86 -8.40
N THR A 17 -0.38 -6.64 -9.32
CA THR A 17 -0.31 -8.11 -9.28
C THR A 17 1.12 -8.61 -9.43
N GLN A 18 1.94 -7.98 -10.26
CA GLN A 18 3.36 -8.31 -10.39
C GLN A 18 4.14 -8.02 -9.10
N ILE A 19 3.82 -6.91 -8.42
CA ILE A 19 4.42 -6.59 -7.11
C ILE A 19 4.06 -7.67 -6.08
N ALA A 20 2.79 -8.01 -5.97
CA ALA A 20 2.33 -9.04 -5.04
C ALA A 20 3.00 -10.40 -5.32
N LYS A 21 3.11 -10.77 -6.60
CA LYS A 21 3.81 -11.99 -7.03
C LYS A 21 5.27 -11.98 -6.60
N TYR A 22 5.99 -10.89 -6.87
CA TYR A 22 7.40 -10.76 -6.47
C TYR A 22 7.58 -10.92 -4.95
N LEU A 23 6.75 -10.25 -4.16
CA LEU A 23 6.83 -10.35 -2.70
C LEU A 23 6.57 -11.78 -2.20
N ARG A 24 5.59 -12.48 -2.78
CA ARG A 24 5.28 -13.87 -2.46
C ARG A 24 6.41 -14.83 -2.86
N GLU A 25 7.05 -14.61 -3.99
CA GLU A 25 8.24 -15.37 -4.43
C GLU A 25 9.43 -15.18 -3.48
N LYS A 26 9.47 -14.08 -2.73
CA LYS A 26 10.44 -13.84 -1.65
C LYS A 26 10.02 -14.43 -0.30
N GLY A 27 8.92 -15.17 -0.25
CA GLY A 27 8.44 -15.86 0.93
C GLY A 27 7.49 -15.03 1.82
N ALA A 28 7.08 -13.83 1.38
CA ALA A 28 6.16 -13.00 2.14
C ALA A 28 4.70 -13.42 1.93
N GLU A 29 3.92 -13.45 3.01
CA GLU A 29 2.48 -13.54 2.94
C GLU A 29 1.91 -12.14 2.71
N ILE A 30 1.14 -11.97 1.62
CA ILE A 30 0.63 -10.67 1.17
C ILE A 30 -0.88 -10.70 1.06
N TYR A 31 -1.53 -9.76 1.74
CA TYR A 31 -2.94 -9.44 1.53
C TYR A 31 -3.06 -8.33 0.49
N CYS A 32 -3.90 -8.56 -0.51
CA CYS A 32 -4.19 -7.61 -1.58
C CYS A 32 -5.70 -7.35 -1.61
N PRO A 33 -6.18 -6.12 -1.34
CA PRO A 33 -7.61 -5.80 -1.36
C PRO A 33 -8.32 -6.18 -2.67
N TRP A 34 -7.65 -5.98 -3.80
CA TRP A 34 -8.23 -6.29 -5.12
C TRP A 34 -8.35 -7.80 -5.45
N GLU A 35 -7.74 -8.66 -4.65
CA GLU A 35 -7.86 -10.12 -4.77
C GLU A 35 -9.01 -10.67 -3.93
N LEU A 36 -9.63 -9.83 -3.09
CA LEU A 36 -10.74 -10.22 -2.24
C LEU A 36 -11.94 -10.68 -3.09
N LYS A 37 -12.38 -11.89 -2.84
CA LYS A 37 -13.59 -12.46 -3.44
C LYS A 37 -14.67 -12.54 -2.36
N ILE A 38 -15.82 -11.96 -2.65
CA ILE A 38 -17.02 -12.11 -1.85
C ILE A 38 -17.89 -13.16 -2.54
N GLU A 39 -18.10 -14.29 -1.86
CA GLU A 39 -19.03 -15.31 -2.34
C GLU A 39 -20.45 -14.73 -2.47
N ASN A 40 -21.14 -15.06 -3.55
CA ASN A 40 -22.49 -14.58 -3.82
C ASN A 40 -22.62 -13.05 -3.79
N ALA A 41 -21.61 -12.34 -4.33
CA ALA A 41 -21.59 -10.88 -4.34
C ALA A 41 -22.86 -10.23 -4.94
N TRP A 42 -23.51 -10.93 -5.86
CA TRP A 42 -24.78 -10.52 -6.50
C TRP A 42 -25.98 -10.47 -5.55
N ASP A 43 -25.93 -11.23 -4.45
CA ASP A 43 -27.03 -11.32 -3.46
C ASP A 43 -27.02 -10.15 -2.49
N TYR A 44 -25.95 -9.35 -2.49
CA TYR A 44 -25.82 -8.18 -1.63
C TYR A 44 -26.23 -6.91 -2.37
N ASN A 45 -26.90 -6.00 -1.67
CA ASN A 45 -26.98 -4.62 -2.12
C ASN A 45 -25.60 -3.95 -2.01
N GLN A 46 -25.44 -2.80 -2.64
CA GLN A 46 -24.14 -2.14 -2.70
C GLN A 46 -23.59 -1.74 -1.33
N GLU A 47 -24.44 -1.34 -0.40
CA GLU A 47 -24.05 -0.93 0.94
C GLU A 47 -23.55 -2.13 1.76
N ASP A 48 -24.26 -3.23 1.76
CA ASP A 48 -23.87 -4.46 2.46
C ASP A 48 -22.58 -5.05 1.87
N TRP A 49 -22.44 -5.04 0.54
CA TRP A 49 -21.21 -5.45 -0.12
C TRP A 49 -20.03 -4.56 0.29
N ALA A 50 -20.21 -3.24 0.27
CA ALA A 50 -19.17 -2.30 0.67
C ALA A 50 -18.75 -2.49 2.13
N ARG A 51 -19.71 -2.76 3.03
CA ARG A 51 -19.44 -3.06 4.44
C ARG A 51 -18.59 -4.32 4.59
N LEU A 52 -18.93 -5.39 3.87
CA LEU A 52 -18.16 -6.63 3.90
C LEU A 52 -16.73 -6.44 3.41
N VAL A 53 -16.52 -5.70 2.33
CA VAL A 53 -15.18 -5.37 1.82
C VAL A 53 -14.40 -4.59 2.87
N PHE A 54 -15.00 -3.51 3.39
CA PHE A 54 -14.40 -2.68 4.44
C PHE A 54 -13.97 -3.50 5.66
N ASP A 55 -14.87 -4.34 6.18
CA ASP A 55 -14.58 -5.15 7.37
C ASP A 55 -13.44 -6.15 7.13
N LYS A 56 -13.34 -6.71 5.91
CA LYS A 56 -12.23 -7.60 5.51
C LYS A 56 -10.91 -6.87 5.43
N ASP A 57 -10.88 -5.69 4.81
CA ASP A 57 -9.67 -4.88 4.67
C ASP A 57 -9.18 -4.37 6.04
N VAL A 58 -10.10 -3.89 6.89
CA VAL A 58 -9.79 -3.50 8.26
C VAL A 58 -9.25 -4.67 9.08
N ALA A 59 -9.85 -5.86 8.98
CA ALA A 59 -9.36 -7.05 9.66
C ALA A 59 -7.93 -7.43 9.20
N ALA A 60 -7.66 -7.30 7.90
CA ALA A 60 -6.34 -7.55 7.34
C ALA A 60 -5.29 -6.54 7.83
N ILE A 61 -5.63 -5.25 7.90
CA ILE A 61 -4.74 -4.23 8.47
C ILE A 61 -4.48 -4.51 9.95
N ASN A 62 -5.51 -4.87 10.72
CA ASN A 62 -5.33 -5.24 12.13
C ASN A 62 -4.37 -6.43 12.30
N ALA A 63 -4.41 -7.41 11.41
CA ALA A 63 -3.61 -8.63 11.47
C ALA A 63 -2.21 -8.48 10.86
N CYS A 64 -1.98 -7.50 9.98
CA CYS A 64 -0.70 -7.36 9.29
C CYS A 64 0.43 -6.92 10.23
N GLU A 65 1.65 -7.27 9.86
CA GLU A 65 2.86 -6.78 10.53
C GLU A 65 3.30 -5.40 10.03
N ALA A 66 3.03 -5.09 8.78
CA ALA A 66 3.30 -3.78 8.18
C ALA A 66 2.43 -3.57 6.93
N VAL A 67 2.25 -2.31 6.56
CA VAL A 67 1.63 -1.89 5.30
C VAL A 67 2.71 -1.51 4.31
N ILE A 68 2.61 -1.99 3.09
CA ILE A 68 3.39 -1.55 1.94
C ILE A 68 2.44 -0.79 1.02
N MET A 69 2.70 0.49 0.81
CA MET A 69 1.91 1.34 -0.08
C MET A 69 2.68 1.68 -1.34
N ILE A 70 2.07 1.42 -2.48
CA ILE A 70 2.52 1.99 -3.76
C ILE A 70 1.78 3.31 -3.97
N SER A 71 2.52 4.39 -3.98
CA SER A 71 1.98 5.75 -3.98
C SER A 71 2.16 6.45 -5.32
N GLU A 72 1.11 7.10 -5.77
CA GLU A 72 1.13 8.03 -6.90
C GLU A 72 1.15 9.51 -6.44
N GLY A 73 1.63 9.76 -5.23
CA GLY A 73 1.58 11.08 -4.62
C GLY A 73 0.13 11.52 -4.37
N ARG A 74 -0.18 12.78 -4.66
CA ARG A 74 -1.54 13.33 -4.47
C ARG A 74 -2.62 12.68 -5.35
N LYS A 75 -2.24 11.89 -6.36
CA LYS A 75 -3.18 11.11 -7.18
C LYS A 75 -3.61 9.81 -6.52
N SER A 76 -2.95 9.40 -5.45
CA SER A 76 -3.37 8.24 -4.67
C SER A 76 -4.79 8.43 -4.13
N THR A 77 -5.58 7.37 -4.18
CA THR A 77 -6.99 7.42 -3.80
C THR A 77 -7.19 7.73 -2.32
N ALA A 78 -8.36 8.26 -1.97
CA ALA A 78 -8.73 8.52 -0.58
C ALA A 78 -8.71 7.24 0.27
N GLY A 79 -9.13 6.10 -0.29
CA GLY A 79 -9.13 4.80 0.40
C GLY A 79 -7.73 4.38 0.84
N VAL A 80 -6.76 4.44 -0.06
CA VAL A 80 -5.35 4.10 0.24
C VAL A 80 -4.77 4.99 1.35
N ASN A 81 -5.06 6.29 1.31
CA ASN A 81 -4.61 7.22 2.35
C ASN A 81 -5.32 6.96 3.69
N TRP A 82 -6.61 6.57 3.67
CA TRP A 82 -7.34 6.17 4.87
C TRP A 82 -6.73 4.92 5.51
N GLU A 83 -6.42 3.89 4.70
CA GLU A 83 -5.78 2.64 5.15
C GLU A 83 -4.44 2.92 5.85
N ASN A 84 -3.62 3.80 5.27
CA ASN A 84 -2.36 4.22 5.86
C ASN A 84 -2.55 4.95 7.20
N GLY A 85 -3.51 5.87 7.27
CA GLY A 85 -3.83 6.60 8.49
C GLY A 85 -4.31 5.66 9.60
N TYR A 86 -5.13 4.68 9.24
CA TYR A 86 -5.60 3.67 10.18
C TYR A 86 -4.45 2.78 10.68
N ALA A 87 -3.58 2.31 9.79
CA ALA A 87 -2.40 1.53 10.16
C ALA A 87 -1.46 2.33 11.09
N TYR A 88 -1.24 3.61 10.79
CA TYR A 88 -0.48 4.52 11.67
C TYR A 88 -1.10 4.63 13.06
N ALA A 89 -2.41 4.79 13.16
CA ALA A 89 -3.10 4.88 14.45
C ALA A 89 -3.00 3.60 15.29
N LEU A 90 -2.83 2.45 14.64
CA LEU A 90 -2.59 1.15 15.28
C LEU A 90 -1.11 0.93 15.66
N GLY A 91 -0.22 1.86 15.35
CA GLY A 91 1.22 1.71 15.54
C GLY A 91 1.87 0.71 14.57
N LYS A 92 1.22 0.41 13.45
CA LYS A 92 1.78 -0.46 12.41
C LYS A 92 2.80 0.30 11.58
N PRO A 93 3.93 -0.32 11.21
CA PRO A 93 4.83 0.26 10.23
C PRO A 93 4.13 0.46 8.88
N VAL A 94 4.32 1.64 8.28
CA VAL A 94 3.82 1.99 6.95
C VAL A 94 5.00 2.33 6.06
N HIS A 95 5.24 1.53 5.04
CA HIS A 95 6.31 1.72 4.08
C HIS A 95 5.74 2.21 2.76
N ILE A 96 6.14 3.39 2.34
CA ILE A 96 5.64 4.02 1.11
C ILE A 96 6.71 3.96 0.03
N ILE A 97 6.35 3.42 -1.12
CA ILE A 97 7.13 3.50 -2.36
C ILE A 97 6.38 4.41 -3.32
N GLN A 98 6.89 5.60 -3.52
CA GLN A 98 6.31 6.55 -4.47
C GLN A 98 6.90 6.34 -5.85
N ILE A 99 6.04 6.12 -6.84
CA ILE A 99 6.40 5.78 -8.22
C ILE A 99 6.20 6.93 -9.20
N THR A 100 5.80 8.10 -8.73
CA THR A 100 5.56 9.29 -9.55
C THR A 100 6.33 10.49 -9.00
N GLU A 101 6.44 11.53 -9.81
CA GLU A 101 7.02 12.84 -9.42
C GLU A 101 5.96 13.77 -8.81
N GLU A 102 4.72 13.32 -8.66
CA GLU A 102 3.64 14.12 -8.07
C GLU A 102 3.97 14.46 -6.61
N PRO A 103 3.58 15.65 -6.15
CA PRO A 103 3.72 16.00 -4.75
C PRO A 103 2.98 15.00 -3.86
N THR A 104 3.55 14.70 -2.70
CA THR A 104 2.87 13.87 -1.72
C THR A 104 2.29 14.71 -0.59
N SER A 105 1.21 14.23 0.03
CA SER A 105 0.65 14.86 1.22
C SER A 105 1.66 14.82 2.37
N LEU A 106 1.82 15.95 3.07
CA LEU A 106 2.65 15.99 4.26
C LEU A 106 2.18 15.02 5.35
N MET A 107 0.87 14.78 5.47
CA MET A 107 0.32 13.80 6.41
C MET A 107 0.74 12.38 6.06
N THR A 108 0.71 12.03 4.77
CA THR A 108 1.15 10.73 4.27
C THR A 108 2.65 10.53 4.48
N TYR A 109 3.45 11.54 4.15
CA TYR A 109 4.91 11.50 4.32
C TYR A 109 5.33 11.41 5.79
N CYS A 110 4.77 12.26 6.65
CA CYS A 110 5.13 12.28 8.08
C CYS A 110 4.56 11.09 8.85
N GLY A 111 3.46 10.50 8.38
CA GLY A 111 2.83 9.34 9.01
C GLY A 111 3.42 7.99 8.60
N CYS A 112 4.41 7.94 7.71
CA CYS A 112 5.02 6.68 7.32
C CYS A 112 6.30 6.36 8.11
N THR A 113 6.61 5.07 8.19
CA THR A 113 7.85 4.56 8.77
C THR A 113 9.01 4.71 7.79
N SER A 114 8.77 4.41 6.51
CA SER A 114 9.75 4.69 5.46
C SER A 114 9.09 5.29 4.22
N PHE A 115 9.81 6.18 3.57
CA PHE A 115 9.40 6.80 2.32
C PHE A 115 10.50 6.63 1.28
N ILE A 116 10.26 5.78 0.30
CA ILE A 116 11.20 5.48 -0.78
C ILE A 116 10.61 6.05 -2.06
N ASN A 117 11.24 7.10 -2.57
CA ASN A 117 10.81 7.70 -3.83
C ASN A 117 11.60 7.08 -4.98
N ILE A 118 10.87 6.50 -5.93
CA ILE A 118 11.43 5.92 -7.15
C ILE A 118 10.86 6.71 -8.33
N PRO A 119 11.54 7.78 -8.76
CA PRO A 119 11.07 8.56 -9.89
C PRO A 119 10.97 7.66 -11.13
N LYS A 120 9.98 7.93 -11.97
CA LYS A 120 9.68 7.14 -13.17
C LYS A 120 10.95 6.85 -13.98
N GLY A 121 11.32 5.58 -14.08
CA GLY A 121 12.47 5.10 -14.83
C GLY A 121 13.84 5.21 -14.14
N GLN A 122 13.93 5.66 -12.91
CA GLN A 122 15.21 5.86 -12.20
C GLN A 122 15.39 5.04 -10.93
N GLY A 123 14.40 4.28 -10.53
CA GLY A 123 14.45 3.52 -9.29
C GLY A 123 14.40 2.02 -9.51
N ASN A 124 14.90 1.28 -8.54
CA ASN A 124 14.80 -0.15 -8.51
C ASN A 124 13.69 -0.57 -7.54
N LEU A 125 12.49 -0.77 -8.09
CA LEU A 125 11.32 -1.18 -7.32
C LEU A 125 11.58 -2.48 -6.53
N THR A 126 12.21 -3.46 -7.17
CA THR A 126 12.50 -4.73 -6.51
C THR A 126 13.48 -4.59 -5.36
N SER A 127 14.46 -3.68 -5.47
CA SER A 127 15.38 -3.37 -4.35
C SER A 127 14.64 -2.71 -3.19
N ALA A 128 13.71 -1.80 -3.47
CA ALA A 128 12.90 -1.16 -2.44
C ALA A 128 11.99 -2.17 -1.72
N LEU A 129 11.31 -3.03 -2.47
CA LEU A 129 10.46 -4.08 -1.92
C LEU A 129 11.27 -5.08 -1.07
N ARG A 130 12.43 -5.50 -1.55
CA ARG A 130 13.31 -6.38 -0.80
C ARG A 130 13.79 -5.73 0.49
N TRP A 131 14.20 -4.47 0.43
CA TRP A 131 14.62 -3.74 1.62
C TRP A 131 13.52 -3.71 2.69
N ILE A 132 12.27 -3.45 2.30
CA ILE A 132 11.13 -3.46 3.24
C ILE A 132 10.94 -4.84 3.87
N LEU A 133 11.04 -5.92 3.10
CA LEU A 133 10.91 -7.28 3.64
C LEU A 133 12.01 -7.63 4.64
N GLU A 134 13.22 -7.13 4.41
CA GLU A 134 14.38 -7.34 5.30
C GLU A 134 14.34 -6.42 6.54
N HIS A 135 13.66 -5.26 6.45
CA HIS A 135 13.65 -4.22 7.46
C HIS A 135 12.22 -3.70 7.76
N PRO A 136 11.28 -4.58 8.13
CA PRO A 136 9.86 -4.22 8.20
C PRO A 136 9.50 -3.20 9.28
N THR A 137 10.41 -2.91 10.21
CA THR A 137 10.20 -1.94 11.30
C THR A 137 11.16 -0.75 11.26
N GLU A 138 12.09 -0.72 10.29
CA GLU A 138 13.11 0.33 10.25
C GLU A 138 12.64 1.58 9.53
N GLU A 139 13.02 2.71 10.08
CA GLU A 139 12.79 4.01 9.46
C GLU A 139 13.79 4.26 8.33
N ASN A 140 13.30 4.65 7.18
CA ASN A 140 14.12 5.10 6.06
C ASN A 140 13.36 6.13 5.22
N HIS A 141 13.82 7.36 5.27
CA HIS A 141 13.32 8.41 4.41
C HIS A 141 14.39 8.73 3.36
N ASN A 142 14.31 8.04 2.23
CA ASN A 142 15.10 8.40 1.07
C ASN A 142 14.77 9.86 0.73
N ARG A 143 15.75 10.73 0.94
CA ARG A 143 15.62 12.19 0.77
C ARG A 143 15.42 12.54 -0.71
N CYS A 144 14.31 12.13 -1.25
CA CYS A 144 13.89 12.67 -2.51
C CYS A 144 13.31 14.07 -2.28
N ARG A 145 13.60 14.93 -3.24
CA ARG A 145 13.08 16.30 -3.28
C ARG A 145 11.61 16.35 -3.66
N THR A 146 10.81 15.48 -3.03
CA THR A 146 9.37 15.49 -3.23
C THR A 146 8.81 16.76 -2.63
N VAL A 147 8.07 17.51 -3.43
CA VAL A 147 7.33 18.66 -2.94
C VAL A 147 6.20 18.14 -2.06
N LEU A 148 6.21 18.55 -0.80
CA LEU A 148 5.13 18.24 0.14
C LEU A 148 4.01 19.27 0.00
N THR A 149 2.81 18.81 0.08
CA THR A 149 1.61 19.67 0.07
C THR A 149 0.73 19.41 1.29
#